data_293f96a4ebc54ea6dc5e0a85dda6fa2b
#
_entry.id   293f96a4ebc54ea6dc5e0a85dda6fa2b
#
_cell.length_a   1.000
_cell.length_b   1.000
_cell.length_c   1.000
_cell.angle_alpha   90.00
_cell.angle_beta   90.00
_cell.angle_gamma   90.00
#
_symmetry.space_group_name_H-M   'P 1'
#
loop_
_entity.id
_entity.type
_entity.pdbx_description
1 polymer ?
#
loop_
_entity_poly.entity_id
_entity_poly.type
_entity_poly.pdbx_seq_one_letter_code
_entity_poly.pdbx_strand_id
1 'polypeptide(L)'
;IIGVPGDTVSFDGKLLTINGTPAPRELADALEQIDDYSEVQIETLPNRSHLIRTLPGFDQSDRTADFIASQRGVNTPEGSWSITVPEGSYFAMGDNRDESQDSRFWGFVPENNLAGRAVLVWMHKKPGLHLPDFSKARMIR
;
A
#
# COMPACT_ATOMS: atom_id res chain seq x y z
N ILE A 1 -4.80 -2.64 4.34
CA ILE A 1 -4.25 -2.37 5.67
C ILE A 1 -2.83 -2.92 5.69
N ILE A 2 -1.88 -2.08 6.09
CA ILE A 2 -0.45 -2.40 6.21
C ILE A 2 -0.05 -2.56 7.67
N GLY A 3 -0.56 -1.72 8.55
CA GLY A 3 -0.31 -1.79 9.99
C GLY A 3 -1.60 -1.88 10.79
N VAL A 4 -1.59 -2.71 11.84
CA VAL A 4 -2.67 -2.84 12.82
C VAL A 4 -2.25 -2.19 14.14
N PRO A 5 -3.17 -1.99 15.12
CA PRO A 5 -2.82 -1.40 16.41
C PRO A 5 -1.58 -2.03 17.04
N GLY A 6 -0.64 -1.21 17.48
CA GLY A 6 0.64 -1.62 18.06
C GLY A 6 1.77 -1.90 17.07
N ASP A 7 1.49 -2.05 15.78
CA ASP A 7 2.54 -2.26 14.78
C ASP A 7 3.42 -1.02 14.60
N THR A 8 4.71 -1.26 14.39
CA THR A 8 5.63 -0.25 13.90
C THR A 8 5.80 -0.43 12.39
N VAL A 9 5.38 0.57 11.63
CA VAL A 9 5.53 0.63 10.18
C VAL A 9 6.64 1.61 9.85
N SER A 10 7.63 1.18 9.10
CA SER A 10 8.76 2.02 8.69
C SER A 10 9.11 1.84 7.23
N PHE A 11 9.73 2.86 6.67
CA PHE A 11 10.18 2.92 5.29
C PHE A 11 11.52 3.66 5.25
N ASP A 12 12.49 3.13 4.54
CA ASP A 12 13.86 3.67 4.46
C ASP A 12 14.18 4.35 3.11
N GLY A 13 13.13 4.72 2.36
CA GLY A 13 13.23 5.23 1.00
C GLY A 13 13.20 4.14 -0.08
N LYS A 14 13.29 2.86 0.32
CA LYS A 14 13.29 1.71 -0.61
C LYS A 14 12.34 0.60 -0.19
N LEU A 15 12.35 0.24 1.07
CA LEU A 15 11.70 -0.96 1.58
C LEU A 15 10.77 -0.63 2.75
N LEU A 16 9.57 -1.16 2.66
CA LEU A 16 8.62 -1.17 3.77
C LEU A 16 9.03 -2.23 4.78
N THR A 17 8.91 -1.92 6.06
CA THR A 17 9.24 -2.82 7.16
C THR A 17 8.11 -2.79 8.18
N ILE A 18 7.65 -3.95 8.63
CA ILE A 18 6.62 -4.10 9.67
C ILE A 18 7.23 -4.82 10.87
N ASN A 19 7.25 -4.17 12.02
CA ASN A 19 7.84 -4.70 13.26
C ASN A 19 9.27 -5.22 13.06
N GLY A 20 10.08 -4.51 12.27
CA GLY A 20 11.44 -4.91 11.92
C GLY A 20 11.55 -6.00 10.85
N THR A 21 10.44 -6.55 10.35
CA THR A 21 10.43 -7.53 9.26
C THR A 21 10.27 -6.82 7.93
N PRO A 22 11.23 -6.92 7.01
CA PRO A 22 11.12 -6.33 5.68
C PRO A 22 10.00 -6.93 4.86
N ALA A 23 9.37 -6.11 4.01
CA ALA A 23 8.39 -6.51 3.00
C ALA A 23 9.05 -6.46 1.60
N PRO A 24 9.74 -7.51 1.18
CA PRO A 24 10.44 -7.53 -0.10
C PRO A 24 9.47 -7.39 -1.27
N ARG A 25 9.98 -6.83 -2.37
CA ARG A 25 9.26 -6.62 -3.61
C ARG A 25 9.95 -7.35 -4.74
N GLU A 26 9.17 -8.03 -5.55
CA GLU A 26 9.63 -8.73 -6.75
C GLU A 26 8.77 -8.31 -7.93
N LEU A 27 9.36 -8.20 -9.11
CA LEU A 27 8.61 -7.87 -10.32
C LEU A 27 7.59 -9.00 -10.61
N ALA A 28 6.35 -8.62 -10.83
CA ALA A 28 5.31 -9.58 -11.20
C ALA A 28 5.50 -10.07 -12.63
N ASP A 29 4.89 -11.21 -12.97
CA ASP A 29 4.94 -11.79 -14.31
C ASP A 29 4.46 -10.80 -15.38
N ALA A 30 4.99 -10.93 -16.60
CA ALA A 30 4.67 -10.03 -17.71
C ALA A 30 3.15 -9.97 -18.04
N LEU A 31 2.39 -11.01 -17.70
CA LEU A 31 0.93 -11.05 -17.89
C LEU A 31 0.16 -10.14 -16.92
N GLU A 32 0.79 -9.70 -15.83
CA GLU A 32 0.19 -8.82 -14.83
C GLU A 32 0.58 -7.35 -15.04
N GLN A 33 1.52 -7.08 -15.93
CA GLN A 33 1.88 -5.71 -16.32
C GLN A 33 0.71 -5.05 -17.05
N ILE A 34 0.37 -3.82 -16.65
CA ILE A 34 -0.85 -3.14 -17.11
C ILE A 34 -0.54 -2.19 -18.27
N ASP A 35 0.61 -1.55 -18.23
CA ASP A 35 1.08 -0.56 -19.20
C ASP A 35 2.61 -0.44 -19.19
N ASP A 36 3.15 0.31 -20.15
CA ASP A 36 4.60 0.51 -20.30
C ASP A 36 5.18 1.57 -19.36
N TYR A 37 4.34 2.25 -18.58
CA TYR A 37 4.73 3.37 -17.71
C TYR A 37 4.81 2.99 -16.25
N SER A 38 4.28 1.85 -15.86
CA SER A 38 4.25 1.39 -14.48
C SER A 38 4.75 -0.04 -14.35
N GLU A 39 5.27 -0.36 -13.18
CA GLU A 39 5.66 -1.71 -12.80
C GLU A 39 4.66 -2.30 -11.82
N VAL A 40 4.20 -3.51 -12.12
CA VAL A 40 3.46 -4.32 -11.16
C VAL A 40 4.44 -5.22 -10.43
N GLN A 41 4.43 -5.14 -9.11
CA GLN A 41 5.32 -5.88 -8.23
C GLN A 41 4.51 -6.70 -7.23
N ILE A 42 5.07 -7.82 -6.79
CA ILE A 42 4.56 -8.59 -5.66
C ILE A 42 5.27 -8.10 -4.40
N GLU A 43 4.52 -7.51 -3.47
CA GLU A 43 5.03 -7.17 -2.15
C GLU A 43 4.64 -8.25 -1.15
N THR A 44 5.62 -8.77 -0.44
CA THR A 44 5.42 -9.84 0.55
C THR A 44 5.47 -9.28 1.96
N LEU A 45 4.29 -9.13 2.56
CA LEU A 45 4.12 -8.81 3.98
C LEU A 45 4.28 -10.08 4.84
N PRO A 46 4.49 -9.96 6.16
CA PRO A 46 4.67 -11.11 7.05
C PRO A 46 3.59 -12.20 6.95
N ASN A 47 2.36 -11.81 6.63
CA ASN A 47 1.22 -12.73 6.63
C ASN A 47 0.60 -12.96 5.25
N ARG A 48 1.03 -12.23 4.22
CA ARG A 48 0.46 -12.33 2.86
C ARG A 48 1.31 -11.62 1.82
N SER A 49 1.16 -12.04 0.59
CA SER A 49 1.67 -11.30 -0.58
C SER A 49 0.51 -10.66 -1.34
N HIS A 50 0.76 -9.54 -1.99
CA HIS A 50 -0.22 -8.84 -2.82
C HIS A 50 0.48 -8.06 -3.93
N LEU A 51 -0.27 -7.72 -4.95
CA LEU A 51 0.23 -6.90 -6.04
C LEU A 51 0.21 -5.43 -5.64
N ILE A 52 1.27 -4.74 -5.99
CA ILE A 52 1.36 -3.28 -5.93
C ILE A 52 1.77 -2.75 -7.29
N ARG A 53 1.46 -1.51 -7.55
CA ARG A 53 1.87 -0.76 -8.73
C ARG A 53 2.77 0.39 -8.31
N THR A 54 3.87 0.56 -9.03
CA THR A 54 4.84 1.64 -8.84
C THR A 54 5.18 2.30 -10.17
N LEU A 55 5.67 3.52 -10.14
CA LEU A 55 6.17 4.24 -11.31
C LEU A 55 7.70 4.16 -11.33
N PRO A 56 8.31 3.54 -12.38
CA PRO A 56 9.75 3.45 -12.49
C PRO A 56 10.42 4.82 -12.47
N GLY A 57 11.49 4.95 -11.70
CA GLY A 57 12.22 6.22 -11.57
C GLY A 57 11.51 7.29 -10.73
N PHE A 58 10.32 6.98 -10.20
CA PHE A 58 9.65 7.85 -9.26
C PHE A 58 10.20 7.60 -7.86
N ASP A 59 10.85 8.62 -7.29
CA ASP A 59 11.33 8.55 -5.93
C ASP A 59 10.19 8.95 -4.97
N GLN A 60 9.66 7.97 -4.25
CA GLN A 60 8.63 8.21 -3.22
C GLN A 60 9.11 9.14 -2.10
N SER A 61 10.43 9.37 -1.99
CA SER A 61 11.01 10.30 -1.02
C SER A 61 10.60 11.75 -1.30
N ASP A 62 10.38 12.12 -2.56
CA ASP A 62 10.03 13.48 -2.98
C ASP A 62 8.58 13.87 -2.62
N ARG A 63 7.71 12.88 -2.41
CA ARG A 63 6.35 13.10 -1.92
C ARG A 63 6.26 12.70 -0.46
N THR A 64 6.91 13.46 0.40
CA THR A 64 6.65 13.33 1.83
C THR A 64 5.25 13.82 2.08
N ALA A 65 4.33 12.87 2.18
CA ALA A 65 2.94 13.15 2.53
C ALA A 65 2.89 13.91 3.86
N ASP A 66 2.02 14.89 3.96
CA ASP A 66 1.99 15.84 5.08
C ASP A 66 1.96 15.16 6.45
N PHE A 67 1.22 14.06 6.57
CA PHE A 67 1.18 13.32 7.82
C PHE A 67 2.53 12.70 8.17
N ILE A 68 3.15 11.98 7.24
CA ILE A 68 4.47 11.36 7.44
C ILE A 68 5.53 12.44 7.73
N ALA A 69 5.49 13.57 7.03
CA ALA A 69 6.38 14.70 7.29
C ALA A 69 6.27 15.21 8.73
N SER A 70 5.04 15.27 9.27
CA SER A 70 4.79 15.69 10.66
C SER A 70 5.32 14.71 11.71
N GLN A 71 5.50 13.43 11.35
CA GLN A 71 5.97 12.37 12.25
C GLN A 71 7.49 12.17 12.19
N ARG A 72 8.18 12.85 11.28
CA ARG A 72 9.63 12.70 11.11
C ARG A 72 10.40 13.35 12.28
N GLY A 73 11.33 12.61 12.85
CA GLY A 73 12.32 13.15 13.78
C GLY A 73 13.35 14.03 13.08
N VAL A 74 13.99 14.94 13.82
CA VAL A 74 14.97 15.94 13.32
C VAL A 74 16.16 15.31 12.58
N ASN A 75 16.48 14.04 12.83
CA ASN A 75 17.61 13.31 12.24
C ASN A 75 17.16 12.14 11.34
N THR A 76 15.92 12.13 10.87
CA THR A 76 15.43 11.07 9.98
C THR A 76 15.98 11.31 8.58
N PRO A 77 16.63 10.32 7.93
CA PRO A 77 17.10 10.44 6.56
C PRO A 77 15.98 10.85 5.61
N GLU A 78 16.33 11.59 4.56
CA GLU A 78 15.38 11.99 3.54
C GLU A 78 14.69 10.75 2.93
N GLY A 79 13.39 10.81 2.73
CA GLY A 79 12.60 9.67 2.24
C GLY A 79 12.32 8.57 3.26
N SER A 80 12.92 8.62 4.46
CA SER A 80 12.70 7.62 5.50
C SER A 80 11.67 8.10 6.53
N TRP A 81 10.92 7.16 7.10
CA TRP A 81 9.98 7.43 8.18
C TRP A 81 9.69 6.16 8.99
N SER A 82 9.25 6.35 10.21
CA SER A 82 8.79 5.28 11.11
C SER A 82 7.67 5.78 11.97
N ILE A 83 6.60 5.02 12.07
CA ILE A 83 5.41 5.33 12.87
C ILE A 83 4.95 4.11 13.64
N THR A 84 4.38 4.32 14.80
CA THR A 84 3.67 3.26 15.54
C THR A 84 2.18 3.51 15.40
N VAL A 85 1.44 2.48 15.01
CA VAL A 85 -0.02 2.54 14.83
C VAL A 85 -0.68 2.58 16.22
N PRO A 86 -1.45 3.64 16.55
CA PRO A 86 -2.12 3.74 17.85
C PRO A 86 -3.19 2.68 18.05
N GLU A 87 -3.54 2.40 19.30
CA GLU A 87 -4.70 1.58 19.64
C GLU A 87 -5.98 2.13 18.98
N GLY A 88 -6.84 1.22 18.52
CA GLY A 88 -8.10 1.55 17.84
C GLY A 88 -7.91 2.22 16.47
N SER A 89 -6.74 2.11 15.87
CA SER A 89 -6.40 2.70 14.58
C SER A 89 -5.67 1.73 13.67
N TYR A 90 -5.69 2.02 12.36
CA TYR A 90 -5.04 1.22 11.32
C TYR A 90 -4.26 2.12 10.38
N PHE A 91 -3.19 1.59 9.78
CA PHE A 91 -2.44 2.27 8.75
C PHE A 91 -2.69 1.60 7.39
N ALA A 92 -3.24 2.35 6.45
CA ALA A 92 -3.60 1.87 5.13
C ALA A 92 -2.67 2.48 4.08
N MET A 93 -2.23 1.66 3.13
CA MET A 93 -1.56 2.14 1.92
C MET A 93 -2.30 1.60 0.70
N GLY A 94 -2.47 2.44 -0.32
CA GLY A 94 -3.01 2.02 -1.61
C GLY A 94 -2.06 1.07 -2.34
N ASP A 95 -2.61 0.19 -3.14
CA ASP A 95 -1.85 -0.71 -4.01
C ASP A 95 -1.16 0.05 -5.15
N ASN A 96 -1.76 1.11 -5.66
CA ASN A 96 -1.06 2.05 -6.54
C ASN A 96 -0.22 3.02 -5.71
N ARG A 97 0.96 2.59 -5.34
CA ARG A 97 1.82 3.22 -4.32
C ARG A 97 2.11 4.69 -4.59
N ASP A 98 2.32 5.06 -5.84
CA ASP A 98 2.78 6.41 -6.21
C ASP A 98 1.63 7.37 -6.52
N GLU A 99 0.41 6.86 -6.73
CA GLU A 99 -0.77 7.66 -7.06
C GLU A 99 -1.91 7.53 -6.05
N SER A 100 -1.64 6.97 -4.86
CA SER A 100 -2.66 6.83 -3.80
C SER A 100 -2.56 7.93 -2.77
N GLN A 101 -3.70 8.53 -2.44
CA GLN A 101 -3.87 9.38 -1.26
C GLN A 101 -4.38 8.52 -0.10
N ASP A 102 -3.46 8.05 0.73
CA ASP A 102 -3.73 7.08 1.80
C ASP A 102 -3.21 7.58 3.17
N SER A 103 -3.01 6.68 4.12
CA SER A 103 -2.57 7.03 5.47
C SER A 103 -1.25 7.81 5.52
N ARG A 104 -0.43 7.75 4.49
CA ARG A 104 0.77 8.57 4.39
C ARG A 104 0.44 10.08 4.34
N PHE A 105 -0.74 10.43 3.83
CA PHE A 105 -1.20 11.81 3.66
C PHE A 105 -2.09 12.29 4.82
N TRP A 106 -3.10 11.50 5.19
CA TRP A 106 -4.12 11.92 6.15
C TRP A 106 -4.05 11.18 7.50
N GLY A 107 -3.10 10.24 7.68
CA GLY A 107 -2.87 9.59 8.96
C GLY A 107 -3.63 8.28 9.15
N PHE A 108 -3.98 7.96 10.38
CA PHE A 108 -4.56 6.68 10.75
C PHE A 108 -6.05 6.59 10.43
N VAL A 109 -6.49 5.37 10.07
CA VAL A 109 -7.90 5.00 9.92
C VAL A 109 -8.44 4.61 11.29
N PRO A 110 -9.41 5.32 11.87
CA PRO A 110 -10.07 4.88 13.10
C PRO A 110 -10.79 3.54 12.90
N GLU A 111 -10.78 2.67 13.91
CA GLU A 111 -11.42 1.36 13.85
C GLU A 111 -12.90 1.45 13.48
N ASN A 112 -13.62 2.45 13.98
CA ASN A 112 -15.03 2.69 13.68
C ASN A 112 -15.31 2.99 12.20
N ASN A 113 -14.29 3.31 11.42
CA ASN A 113 -14.40 3.54 9.98
C ASN A 113 -14.20 2.24 9.15
N LEU A 114 -13.87 1.13 9.80
CA LEU A 114 -13.73 -0.16 9.11
C LEU A 114 -15.11 -0.79 8.91
N ALA A 115 -15.58 -0.84 7.68
CA ALA A 115 -16.86 -1.45 7.33
C ALA A 115 -16.80 -2.99 7.35
N GLY A 116 -15.63 -3.57 7.10
CA GLY A 116 -15.42 -5.02 7.07
C GLY A 116 -14.29 -5.46 6.16
N ARG A 117 -14.10 -6.77 6.06
CA ARG A 117 -13.09 -7.41 5.22
C ARG A 117 -13.67 -7.75 3.86
N ALA A 118 -13.04 -7.34 2.78
CA ALA A 118 -13.37 -7.83 1.46
C ALA A 118 -12.98 -9.32 1.33
N VAL A 119 -13.93 -10.17 0.93
CA VAL A 119 -13.74 -11.63 0.84
C VAL A 119 -13.84 -12.16 -0.59
N LEU A 120 -14.44 -11.38 -1.50
CA LEU A 120 -14.73 -11.82 -2.86
C LEU A 120 -14.65 -10.64 -3.85
N VAL A 121 -13.98 -10.84 -4.94
CA VAL A 121 -14.20 -10.06 -6.16
C VAL A 121 -15.19 -10.83 -7.02
N TRP A 122 -16.40 -10.32 -7.18
CA TRP A 122 -17.46 -11.03 -7.90
C TRP A 122 -17.62 -10.62 -9.36
N MET A 123 -17.15 -9.42 -9.73
CA MET A 123 -17.11 -8.96 -11.11
C MET A 123 -16.01 -7.94 -11.35
N HIS A 124 -15.59 -7.79 -12.59
CA HIS A 124 -14.78 -6.71 -13.07
C HIS A 124 -15.54 -5.89 -14.10
N LYS A 125 -15.49 -4.57 -14.02
CA LYS A 125 -16.08 -3.66 -15.01
C LYS A 125 -15.06 -2.61 -15.41
N LYS A 126 -14.78 -2.52 -16.72
CA LYS A 126 -13.98 -1.42 -17.26
C LYS A 126 -14.76 -0.10 -17.15
N PRO A 127 -14.09 1.05 -17.00
CA PRO A 127 -14.72 2.36 -17.03
C PRO A 127 -15.55 2.56 -18.30
N GLY A 128 -16.67 3.30 -18.21
CA GLY A 128 -17.56 3.58 -19.34
C GLY A 128 -18.68 2.53 -19.51
N LEU A 129 -19.27 2.49 -20.73
CA LEU A 129 -20.40 1.63 -21.09
C LEU A 129 -19.94 0.22 -21.51
N HIS A 130 -19.25 -0.47 -20.61
CA HIS A 130 -18.87 -1.87 -20.82
C HIS A 130 -19.71 -2.81 -19.97
N LEU A 131 -20.00 -3.99 -20.49
CA LEU A 131 -20.67 -5.04 -19.71
C LEU A 131 -19.76 -5.56 -18.60
N PRO A 132 -20.30 -5.95 -17.44
CA PRO A 132 -19.53 -6.58 -16.38
C PRO A 132 -18.90 -7.89 -16.86
N ASP A 133 -17.66 -8.12 -16.47
CA ASP A 133 -16.91 -9.36 -16.71
C ASP A 133 -16.87 -10.16 -15.40
N PHE A 134 -17.46 -11.33 -15.39
CA PHE A 134 -17.50 -12.25 -14.27
C PHE A 134 -16.41 -13.33 -14.34
N SER A 135 -15.66 -13.42 -15.45
CA SER A 135 -14.59 -14.42 -15.61
C SER A 135 -13.44 -14.23 -14.61
N LYS A 136 -13.33 -13.02 -14.05
CA LYS A 136 -12.34 -12.66 -13.03
C LYS A 136 -12.84 -12.75 -11.59
N ALA A 137 -14.04 -13.34 -11.37
CA ALA A 137 -14.56 -13.56 -10.03
C ALA A 137 -13.64 -14.51 -9.25
N ARG A 138 -13.21 -14.07 -8.05
CA ARG A 138 -12.27 -14.84 -7.23
C ARG A 138 -12.43 -14.52 -5.75
N MET A 139 -12.15 -15.52 -4.91
CA MET A 139 -12.00 -15.29 -3.47
C MET A 139 -10.73 -14.49 -3.19
N ILE A 140 -10.80 -13.54 -2.27
CA ILE A 140 -9.63 -12.83 -1.73
C ILE A 140 -9.13 -13.66 -0.54
N ARG A 141 -7.90 -14.13 -0.65
CA ARG A 141 -7.22 -14.90 0.41
C ARG A 141 -6.44 -13.97 1.33
#